data_6608b55f0e854e6a3d6fe1123f5bbef6
#
_entry.id   6608b55f0e854e6a3d6fe1123f5bbef6
#
_cell.length_a   1.000
_cell.length_b   1.000
_cell.length_c   1.000
_cell.angle_alpha   90.00
_cell.angle_beta   90.00
_cell.angle_gamma   90.00
#
_symmetry.space_group_name_H-M   'P 1'
#
loop_
_entity.id
_entity.type
_entity.pdbx_description
1 polymer ?
#
loop_
_entity_poly.entity_id
_entity_poly.type
_entity_poly.pdbx_seq_one_letter_code
_entity_poly.pdbx_strand_id
1 'polypeptide(L)'
;IITDSELEALVLECNLIKEHRPKYNTMLKDDKSYPFIKVTVNEEYPRVLFARRMKKDKAKYFGPYTSAGAVKDVIELVRKLYKVRSCNRVLPRDCGKDRPCLYYHMKQCSAPCQGYVSSEEYKKNIAELLKFLNGDFKDTIDMLTDKMMAASEEMRFEDAMEYRDLIRSIQKIGERQKITGYGEEDKD
;
A
#
# COMPACT_ATOMS: atom_id res chain seq x y z
N ILE A 1 -20.03 -21.93 1.92
CA ILE A 1 -19.71 -20.57 1.42
C ILE A 1 -18.73 -20.76 0.27
N ILE A 2 -18.99 -20.16 -0.86
CA ILE A 2 -18.12 -20.20 -2.05
C ILE A 2 -17.35 -18.89 -2.07
N THR A 3 -16.04 -18.94 -2.34
CA THR A 3 -15.15 -17.80 -2.46
C THR A 3 -14.47 -17.84 -3.82
N ASP A 4 -14.04 -16.69 -4.33
CA ASP A 4 -13.46 -16.58 -5.68
C ASP A 4 -11.98 -16.99 -5.73
N SER A 5 -11.30 -17.09 -4.57
CA SER A 5 -9.91 -17.54 -4.50
C SER A 5 -9.61 -18.34 -3.23
N GLU A 6 -8.59 -19.23 -3.31
CA GLU A 6 -8.08 -19.99 -2.16
C GLU A 6 -7.66 -19.07 -1.00
N LEU A 7 -7.06 -17.94 -1.31
CA LEU A 7 -6.63 -16.96 -0.30
C LEU A 7 -7.82 -16.34 0.43
N GLU A 8 -8.90 -16.01 -0.28
CA GLU A 8 -10.16 -15.54 0.33
C GLU A 8 -10.81 -16.62 1.20
N ALA A 9 -10.79 -17.88 0.76
CA ALA A 9 -11.27 -19.00 1.56
C ALA A 9 -10.53 -19.11 2.87
N LEU A 10 -9.19 -19.06 2.86
CA LEU A 10 -8.35 -19.11 4.06
C LEU A 10 -8.59 -17.94 5.01
N VAL A 11 -8.79 -16.72 4.46
CA VAL A 11 -9.10 -15.54 5.28
C VAL A 11 -10.49 -15.64 5.88
N LEU A 12 -11.48 -16.08 5.11
CA LEU A 12 -12.84 -16.28 5.57
C LEU A 12 -12.89 -17.34 6.67
N GLU A 13 -12.20 -18.49 6.46
CA GLU A 13 -12.05 -19.54 7.47
C GLU A 13 -11.46 -18.96 8.77
N CYS A 14 -10.34 -18.25 8.69
CA CYS A 14 -9.69 -17.63 9.84
C CYS A 14 -10.62 -16.66 10.57
N ASN A 15 -11.41 -15.85 9.85
CA ASN A 15 -12.36 -14.91 10.45
C ASN A 15 -13.52 -15.64 11.12
N LEU A 16 -14.10 -16.65 10.49
CA LEU A 16 -15.19 -17.44 11.04
C LEU A 16 -14.76 -18.23 12.30
N ILE A 17 -13.54 -18.80 12.31
CA ILE A 17 -13.00 -19.49 13.48
C ILE A 17 -12.81 -18.50 14.64
N LYS A 18 -12.38 -17.27 14.38
CA LYS A 18 -12.23 -16.24 15.41
C LYS A 18 -13.56 -15.71 15.94
N GLU A 19 -14.57 -15.60 15.07
CA GLU A 19 -15.92 -15.14 15.42
C GLU A 19 -16.67 -16.20 16.23
N HIS A 20 -16.68 -17.44 15.73
CA HIS A 20 -17.49 -18.53 16.31
C HIS A 20 -16.74 -19.38 17.33
N ARG A 21 -15.41 -19.29 17.41
CA ARG A 21 -14.55 -20.06 18.33
C ARG A 21 -14.92 -21.53 18.46
N PRO A 22 -14.98 -22.29 17.37
CA PRO A 22 -15.43 -23.66 17.39
C PRO A 22 -14.57 -24.52 18.33
N LYS A 23 -15.22 -25.45 19.07
CA LYS A 23 -14.59 -26.21 20.17
C LYS A 23 -13.41 -27.06 19.73
N TYR A 24 -13.47 -27.62 18.52
CA TYR A 24 -12.49 -28.60 18.01
C TYR A 24 -11.44 -28.01 17.08
N ASN A 25 -11.51 -26.75 16.71
CA ASN A 25 -10.50 -26.10 15.87
C ASN A 25 -9.44 -25.44 16.76
N THR A 26 -8.28 -26.09 16.89
CA THR A 26 -7.19 -25.63 17.78
C THR A 26 -6.15 -24.80 17.07
N MET A 27 -5.94 -24.97 15.77
CA MET A 27 -4.80 -24.42 15.03
C MET A 27 -4.94 -22.93 14.61
N LEU A 28 -6.16 -22.42 14.42
CA LEU A 28 -6.40 -21.04 13.99
C LEU A 28 -6.99 -20.13 15.08
N LYS A 29 -7.02 -20.59 16.32
CA LYS A 29 -7.40 -19.78 17.48
C LYS A 29 -6.34 -18.75 17.87
N ASP A 30 -5.09 -18.98 17.45
CA ASP A 30 -3.97 -18.09 17.68
C ASP A 30 -4.11 -16.81 16.81
N ASP A 31 -3.60 -15.68 17.33
CA ASP A 31 -3.90 -14.31 16.89
C ASP A 31 -3.25 -13.93 15.54
N LYS A 32 -2.89 -14.89 14.70
CA LYS A 32 -2.34 -14.68 13.35
C LYS A 32 -3.42 -14.23 12.38
N SER A 33 -3.73 -12.94 12.40
CA SER A 33 -4.55 -12.32 11.36
C SER A 33 -3.67 -11.91 10.17
N TYR A 34 -4.11 -12.24 8.96
CA TYR A 34 -3.47 -11.73 7.74
C TYR A 34 -3.53 -10.20 7.74
N PRO A 35 -2.41 -9.52 7.50
CA PRO A 35 -2.37 -8.07 7.50
C PRO A 35 -2.90 -7.48 6.19
N PHE A 36 -3.36 -6.23 6.28
CA PHE A 36 -3.91 -5.43 5.17
C PHE A 36 -3.20 -4.08 5.09
N ILE A 37 -3.21 -3.50 3.90
CA ILE A 37 -2.92 -2.08 3.70
C ILE A 37 -4.25 -1.32 3.74
N LYS A 38 -4.35 -0.34 4.62
CA LYS A 38 -5.50 0.53 4.76
C LYS A 38 -5.21 1.89 4.17
N VAL A 39 -6.08 2.37 3.27
CA VAL A 39 -6.04 3.73 2.73
C VAL A 39 -7.27 4.50 3.23
N THR A 40 -7.05 5.59 3.97
CA THR A 40 -8.13 6.38 4.59
C THR A 40 -8.72 7.38 3.60
N VAL A 41 -9.41 6.89 2.56
CA VAL A 41 -9.97 7.71 1.47
C VAL A 41 -11.02 8.72 1.90
N ASN A 42 -11.55 8.58 3.11
CA ASN A 42 -12.52 9.48 3.73
C ASN A 42 -11.89 10.73 4.38
N GLU A 43 -10.56 10.79 4.49
CA GLU A 43 -9.85 11.98 4.97
C GLU A 43 -9.56 12.93 3.81
N GLU A 44 -9.46 14.23 4.09
CA GLU A 44 -9.08 15.24 3.09
C GLU A 44 -7.70 14.98 2.49
N TYR A 45 -6.76 14.52 3.35
CA TYR A 45 -5.45 14.04 2.99
C TYR A 45 -5.31 12.56 3.43
N PRO A 46 -5.67 11.59 2.57
CA PRO A 46 -5.63 10.19 2.91
C PRO A 46 -4.27 9.69 3.37
N ARG A 47 -4.28 8.67 4.25
CA ARG A 47 -3.08 8.01 4.78
C ARG A 47 -3.00 6.57 4.33
N VAL A 48 -1.78 6.05 4.23
CA VAL A 48 -1.52 4.63 4.03
C VAL A 48 -1.01 4.02 5.32
N LEU A 49 -1.75 3.06 5.86
CA LEU A 49 -1.53 2.49 7.18
C LEU A 49 -1.52 0.95 7.12
N PHE A 50 -0.78 0.36 8.03
CA PHE A 50 -0.87 -1.07 8.32
C PHE A 50 -2.13 -1.37 9.14
N ALA A 51 -2.89 -2.42 8.77
CA ALA A 51 -4.06 -2.87 9.50
C ALA A 51 -4.05 -4.40 9.66
N ARG A 52 -4.45 -4.89 10.83
CA ARG A 52 -4.63 -6.33 11.09
C ARG A 52 -6.07 -6.79 10.98
N ARG A 53 -7.02 -5.85 10.98
CA ARG A 53 -8.46 -6.14 10.89
C ARG A 53 -9.12 -5.09 10.01
N MET A 54 -10.05 -5.50 9.18
CA MET A 54 -10.92 -4.56 8.47
C MET A 54 -11.96 -3.98 9.43
N LYS A 55 -12.20 -2.67 9.32
CA LYS A 55 -13.24 -1.95 10.08
C LYS A 55 -14.25 -1.35 9.11
N LYS A 56 -15.48 -1.19 9.54
CA LYS A 56 -16.53 -0.50 8.77
C LYS A 56 -16.37 1.03 8.91
N ASP A 57 -15.27 1.59 8.38
CA ASP A 57 -14.87 2.99 8.55
C ASP A 57 -14.73 3.76 7.21
N LYS A 58 -15.33 3.24 6.13
CA LYS A 58 -15.28 3.82 4.78
C LYS A 58 -13.86 3.95 4.20
N ALA A 59 -12.83 3.35 4.82
CA ALA A 59 -11.49 3.24 4.25
C ALA A 59 -11.43 2.10 3.23
N LYS A 60 -10.49 2.18 2.29
CA LYS A 60 -10.20 1.07 1.39
C LYS A 60 -9.13 0.17 2.02
N TYR A 61 -9.34 -1.15 1.91
CA TYR A 61 -8.43 -2.17 2.41
C TYR A 61 -7.93 -3.01 1.25
N PHE A 62 -6.63 -3.26 1.19
CA PHE A 62 -5.95 -4.05 0.17
C PHE A 62 -5.24 -5.23 0.83
N GLY A 63 -5.29 -6.37 0.22
CA GLY A 63 -4.79 -7.63 0.75
C GLY A 63 -5.94 -8.65 0.84
N PRO A 64 -5.77 -9.76 1.49
CA PRO A 64 -4.79 -10.06 2.56
C PRO A 64 -3.37 -10.32 2.07
N TYR A 65 -2.39 -9.99 2.89
CA TYR A 65 -0.99 -10.29 2.62
C TYR A 65 -0.49 -11.44 3.50
N THR A 66 0.40 -12.25 2.97
CA THR A 66 0.92 -13.43 3.66
C THR A 66 1.77 -13.11 4.90
N SER A 67 2.40 -11.93 4.95
CA SER A 67 3.22 -11.53 6.09
C SER A 67 3.16 -10.04 6.39
N ALA A 68 3.38 -9.69 7.66
CA ALA A 68 3.47 -8.29 8.10
C ALA A 68 4.70 -7.57 7.50
N GLY A 69 5.77 -8.29 7.19
CA GLY A 69 6.95 -7.76 6.50
C GLY A 69 6.60 -7.30 5.10
N ALA A 70 5.91 -8.14 4.31
CA ALA A 70 5.49 -7.80 2.96
C ALA A 70 4.63 -6.53 2.91
N VAL A 71 3.69 -6.36 3.86
CA VAL A 71 2.89 -5.13 3.95
C VAL A 71 3.73 -3.90 4.25
N LYS A 72 4.70 -4.01 5.15
CA LYS A 72 5.60 -2.89 5.49
C LYS A 72 6.46 -2.49 4.30
N ASP A 73 7.00 -3.47 3.56
CA ASP A 73 7.79 -3.23 2.35
C ASP A 73 6.97 -2.50 1.28
N VAL A 74 5.71 -2.94 1.05
CA VAL A 74 4.79 -2.27 0.12
C VAL A 74 4.45 -0.86 0.58
N ILE A 75 4.16 -0.63 1.88
CA ILE A 75 3.88 0.70 2.42
C ILE A 75 5.10 1.62 2.26
N GLU A 76 6.31 1.14 2.50
CA GLU A 76 7.53 1.91 2.32
C GLU A 76 7.74 2.28 0.85
N LEU A 77 7.57 1.33 -0.07
CA LEU A 77 7.65 1.56 -1.51
C LEU A 77 6.63 2.62 -1.96
N VAL A 78 5.37 2.46 -1.59
CA VAL A 78 4.28 3.38 -1.92
C VAL A 78 4.56 4.80 -1.40
N ARG A 79 5.17 4.93 -0.23
CA ARG A 79 5.57 6.25 0.31
C ARG A 79 6.70 6.89 -0.48
N LYS A 80 7.67 6.12 -0.94
CA LYS A 80 8.74 6.61 -1.82
C LYS A 80 8.20 7.07 -3.17
N LEU A 81 7.26 6.31 -3.75
CA LEU A 81 6.67 6.59 -5.07
C LEU A 81 5.73 7.81 -5.04
N TYR A 82 4.74 7.80 -4.16
CA TYR A 82 3.61 8.74 -4.16
C TYR A 82 3.70 9.81 -3.07
N LYS A 83 4.74 9.79 -2.22
CA LYS A 83 5.02 10.76 -1.15
C LYS A 83 3.82 11.00 -0.21
N VAL A 84 3.10 9.91 0.11
CA VAL A 84 1.90 9.97 0.93
C VAL A 84 2.22 9.96 2.42
N ARG A 85 1.40 10.66 3.21
CA ARG A 85 1.58 10.73 4.66
C ARG A 85 1.17 9.44 5.37
N SER A 86 1.81 9.20 6.52
CA SER A 86 1.45 8.12 7.46
C SER A 86 1.25 8.63 8.89
N CYS A 87 1.41 9.94 9.13
CA CYS A 87 1.31 10.54 10.45
C CYS A 87 -0.13 10.62 10.97
N ASN A 88 -0.28 10.77 12.29
CA ASN A 88 -1.58 10.85 12.96
C ASN A 88 -2.13 12.28 13.09
N ARG A 89 -1.50 13.29 12.46
CA ARG A 89 -2.00 14.67 12.48
C ARG A 89 -3.38 14.75 11.82
N VAL A 90 -4.26 15.54 12.40
CA VAL A 90 -5.59 15.80 11.87
C VAL A 90 -5.53 17.01 10.96
N LEU A 91 -5.61 16.79 9.65
CA LEU A 91 -5.57 17.86 8.65
C LEU A 91 -7.00 18.17 8.17
N PRO A 92 -7.30 19.46 7.96
CA PRO A 92 -6.41 20.64 7.93
C PRO A 92 -6.12 21.27 9.31
N ARG A 93 -6.75 20.84 10.41
CA ARG A 93 -6.67 21.47 11.74
C ARG A 93 -5.23 21.70 12.24
N ASP A 94 -4.33 20.75 11.95
CA ASP A 94 -2.95 20.76 12.45
C ASP A 94 -1.95 21.27 11.41
N CYS A 95 -2.41 21.96 10.37
CA CYS A 95 -1.54 22.60 9.39
C CYS A 95 -0.71 23.74 10.02
N GLY A 96 0.59 23.78 9.72
CA GLY A 96 1.51 24.85 10.12
C GLY A 96 1.88 24.91 11.60
N LYS A 97 1.37 23.98 12.44
CA LYS A 97 1.66 24.01 13.89
C LYS A 97 3.08 23.60 14.25
N ASP A 98 3.66 22.69 13.49
CA ASP A 98 4.97 22.09 13.78
C ASP A 98 5.85 22.11 12.52
N ARG A 99 7.16 21.92 12.71
CA ARG A 99 8.10 21.76 11.59
C ARG A 99 7.79 20.51 10.75
N PRO A 100 8.22 20.48 9.47
CA PRO A 100 8.14 19.26 8.65
C PRO A 100 8.83 18.11 9.35
N CYS A 101 8.24 16.91 9.27
CA CYS A 101 8.80 15.72 9.89
C CYS A 101 9.92 15.10 9.04
N LEU A 102 10.65 14.15 9.62
CA LEU A 102 11.74 13.43 8.95
C LEU A 102 11.34 12.86 7.58
N TYR A 103 10.13 12.32 7.44
CA TYR A 103 9.66 11.75 6.16
C TYR A 103 9.59 12.75 5.01
N TYR A 104 9.37 14.04 5.30
CA TYR A 104 9.48 15.09 4.28
C TYR A 104 10.93 15.25 3.82
N HIS A 105 11.88 15.34 4.74
CA HIS A 105 13.31 15.46 4.42
C HIS A 105 13.85 14.22 3.69
N MET A 106 13.31 13.04 3.98
CA MET A 106 13.60 11.78 3.27
C MET A 106 12.85 11.64 1.93
N LYS A 107 12.15 12.69 1.46
CA LYS A 107 11.35 12.68 0.22
C LYS A 107 10.25 11.58 0.18
N GLN A 108 9.79 11.12 1.34
CA GLN A 108 8.75 10.08 1.48
C GLN A 108 7.36 10.66 1.84
N CYS A 109 7.24 11.98 1.95
CA CYS A 109 5.99 12.68 2.24
C CYS A 109 6.03 14.07 1.59
N SER A 110 4.94 14.49 0.94
CA SER A 110 4.79 15.82 0.34
C SER A 110 4.47 16.93 1.35
N ALA A 111 4.46 16.62 2.66
CA ALA A 111 4.16 17.54 3.76
C ALA A 111 2.86 18.34 3.60
N PRO A 112 1.70 17.71 3.42
CA PRO A 112 0.43 18.43 3.39
C PRO A 112 0.14 19.17 4.72
N CYS A 113 0.77 18.75 5.81
CA CYS A 113 0.71 19.44 7.10
C CYS A 113 1.41 20.80 7.13
N GLN A 114 2.16 21.16 6.08
CA GLN A 114 2.78 22.47 5.89
C GLN A 114 2.11 23.29 4.77
N GLY A 115 1.11 22.70 4.09
CA GLY A 115 0.51 23.32 2.92
C GLY A 115 1.40 23.31 1.66
N TYR A 116 2.45 22.47 1.63
CA TYR A 116 3.36 22.39 0.47
C TYR A 116 2.77 21.69 -0.73
N VAL A 117 1.63 21.06 -0.58
CA VAL A 117 0.87 20.38 -1.64
C VAL A 117 -0.62 20.72 -1.47
N SER A 118 -1.30 20.99 -2.58
CA SER A 118 -2.75 21.21 -2.58
C SER A 118 -3.51 19.91 -2.33
N SER A 119 -4.75 20.03 -1.83
CA SER A 119 -5.62 18.85 -1.63
C SER A 119 -5.90 18.13 -2.96
N GLU A 120 -6.03 18.88 -4.06
CA GLU A 120 -6.30 18.32 -5.39
C GLU A 120 -5.12 17.53 -5.93
N GLU A 121 -3.90 18.09 -5.85
CA GLU A 121 -2.67 17.41 -6.25
C GLU A 121 -2.43 16.16 -5.40
N TYR A 122 -2.62 16.27 -4.09
CA TYR A 122 -2.49 15.14 -3.18
C TYR A 122 -3.48 14.01 -3.52
N LYS A 123 -4.73 14.35 -3.85
CA LYS A 123 -5.75 13.37 -4.26
C LYS A 123 -5.43 12.69 -5.60
N LYS A 124 -4.76 13.38 -6.54
CA LYS A 124 -4.26 12.74 -7.77
C LYS A 124 -3.25 11.65 -7.44
N ASN A 125 -2.27 11.95 -6.58
CA ASN A 125 -1.27 10.96 -6.13
C ASN A 125 -1.93 9.76 -5.42
N ILE A 126 -3.00 10.01 -4.66
CA ILE A 126 -3.79 8.93 -4.03
C ILE A 126 -4.54 8.09 -5.07
N ALA A 127 -5.08 8.68 -6.13
CA ALA A 127 -5.75 7.94 -7.20
C ALA A 127 -4.79 7.00 -7.94
N GLU A 128 -3.58 7.46 -8.24
CA GLU A 128 -2.50 6.63 -8.83
C GLU A 128 -2.07 5.50 -7.88
N LEU A 129 -1.90 5.83 -6.59
CA LEU A 129 -1.61 4.85 -5.55
C LEU A 129 -2.69 3.76 -5.46
N LEU A 130 -3.96 4.11 -5.57
CA LEU A 130 -5.05 3.14 -5.54
C LEU A 130 -5.02 2.21 -6.76
N LYS A 131 -4.69 2.72 -7.96
CA LYS A 131 -4.45 1.89 -9.15
C LYS A 131 -3.30 0.91 -8.92
N PHE A 132 -2.18 1.41 -8.41
CA PHE A 132 -1.02 0.60 -8.06
C PHE A 132 -1.36 -0.54 -7.09
N LEU A 133 -2.10 -0.26 -6.00
CA LEU A 133 -2.51 -1.28 -5.03
C LEU A 133 -3.52 -2.29 -5.59
N ASN A 134 -4.24 -1.95 -6.66
CA ASN A 134 -5.10 -2.87 -7.41
C ASN A 134 -4.32 -3.75 -8.41
N GLY A 135 -3.00 -3.60 -8.51
CA GLY A 135 -2.16 -4.42 -9.39
C GLY A 135 -1.83 -3.78 -10.75
N ASP A 136 -2.27 -2.55 -11.01
CA ASP A 136 -1.91 -1.81 -12.21
C ASP A 136 -0.56 -1.11 -12.02
N PHE A 137 0.52 -1.82 -12.36
CA PHE A 137 1.89 -1.34 -12.18
C PHE A 137 2.47 -0.69 -13.45
N LYS A 138 1.81 -0.86 -14.60
CA LYS A 138 2.38 -0.49 -15.90
C LYS A 138 2.74 0.99 -15.97
N ASP A 139 1.76 1.87 -15.72
CA ASP A 139 1.95 3.33 -15.79
C ASP A 139 3.09 3.79 -14.86
N THR A 140 3.19 3.17 -13.68
CA THR A 140 4.23 3.51 -12.69
C THR A 140 5.61 3.04 -13.15
N ILE A 141 5.73 1.86 -13.75
CA ILE A 141 6.99 1.35 -14.28
C ILE A 141 7.45 2.20 -15.47
N ASP A 142 6.55 2.55 -16.39
CA ASP A 142 6.86 3.39 -17.55
C ASP A 142 7.38 4.76 -17.11
N MET A 143 6.68 5.43 -16.18
CA MET A 143 7.12 6.72 -15.60
C MET A 143 8.49 6.63 -14.93
N LEU A 144 8.77 5.56 -14.18
CA LEU A 144 10.08 5.37 -13.51
C LEU A 144 11.18 5.07 -14.52
N THR A 145 10.87 4.36 -15.59
CA THR A 145 11.81 4.07 -16.68
C THR A 145 12.23 5.35 -17.38
N ASP A 146 11.28 6.23 -17.71
CA ASP A 146 11.57 7.53 -18.34
C ASP A 146 12.46 8.39 -17.42
N LYS A 147 12.15 8.44 -16.12
CA LYS A 147 12.97 9.16 -15.13
C LYS A 147 14.38 8.57 -15.00
N MET A 148 14.50 7.26 -15.05
CA MET A 148 15.79 6.57 -14.99
C MET A 148 16.65 6.92 -16.21
N MET A 149 16.05 6.92 -17.40
CA MET A 149 16.75 7.27 -18.64
C MET A 149 17.19 8.74 -18.63
N ALA A 150 16.31 9.67 -18.29
CA ALA A 150 16.63 11.09 -18.17
C ALA A 150 17.75 11.36 -17.14
N ALA A 151 17.71 10.70 -15.98
CA ALA A 151 18.77 10.83 -14.97
C ALA A 151 20.12 10.27 -15.48
N SER A 152 20.09 9.19 -16.27
CA SER A 152 21.28 8.62 -16.89
C SER A 152 21.89 9.55 -17.95
N GLU A 153 21.06 10.18 -18.78
CA GLU A 153 21.51 11.16 -19.79
C GLU A 153 22.15 12.40 -19.14
N GLU A 154 21.61 12.83 -17.99
CA GLU A 154 22.15 13.92 -17.19
C GLU A 154 23.34 13.51 -16.30
N MET A 155 23.87 12.29 -16.46
CA MET A 155 24.94 11.70 -15.64
C MET A 155 24.66 11.64 -14.13
N ARG A 156 23.40 11.69 -13.72
CA ARG A 156 22.96 11.52 -12.33
C ARG A 156 22.77 10.04 -11.99
N PHE A 157 23.88 9.31 -11.96
CA PHE A 157 23.87 7.85 -11.84
C PHE A 157 23.28 7.33 -10.54
N GLU A 158 23.41 8.08 -9.43
CA GLU A 158 22.81 7.71 -8.14
C GLU A 158 21.28 7.74 -8.23
N ASP A 159 20.70 8.78 -8.84
CA ASP A 159 19.25 8.87 -9.07
C ASP A 159 18.76 7.77 -10.02
N ALA A 160 19.50 7.48 -11.08
CA ALA A 160 19.18 6.40 -12.01
C ALA A 160 19.19 5.02 -11.32
N MET A 161 20.14 4.78 -10.42
CA MET A 161 20.18 3.57 -9.60
C MET A 161 18.96 3.47 -8.68
N GLU A 162 18.55 4.57 -8.04
CA GLU A 162 17.36 4.60 -7.17
C GLU A 162 16.10 4.22 -7.96
N TYR A 163 15.89 4.80 -9.15
CA TYR A 163 14.74 4.46 -10.01
C TYR A 163 14.75 3.00 -10.44
N ARG A 164 15.91 2.46 -10.84
CA ARG A 164 16.07 1.04 -11.19
C ARG A 164 15.68 0.12 -10.03
N ASP A 165 16.12 0.43 -8.82
CA ASP A 165 15.84 -0.38 -7.64
C ASP A 165 14.36 -0.31 -7.23
N LEU A 166 13.69 0.83 -7.46
CA LEU A 166 12.25 0.96 -7.33
C LEU A 166 11.51 0.08 -8.35
N ILE A 167 11.89 0.10 -9.62
CA ILE A 167 11.30 -0.76 -10.67
C ILE A 167 11.43 -2.24 -10.29
N ARG A 168 12.62 -2.69 -9.87
CA ARG A 168 12.84 -4.07 -9.41
C ARG A 168 11.94 -4.45 -8.22
N SER A 169 11.75 -3.54 -7.29
CA SER A 169 10.89 -3.75 -6.13
C SER A 169 9.42 -3.91 -6.55
N ILE A 170 8.94 -3.13 -7.52
CA ILE A 170 7.58 -3.23 -8.07
C ILE A 170 7.39 -4.57 -8.77
N GLN A 171 8.34 -4.98 -9.64
CA GLN A 171 8.29 -6.26 -10.34
C GLN A 171 8.21 -7.44 -9.38
N LYS A 172 9.02 -7.43 -8.31
CA LYS A 172 8.99 -8.47 -7.26
C LYS A 172 7.65 -8.53 -6.52
N ILE A 173 6.98 -7.41 -6.31
CA ILE A 173 5.64 -7.36 -5.71
C ILE A 173 4.61 -7.91 -6.70
N GLY A 174 4.68 -7.51 -7.97
CA GLY A 174 3.79 -7.99 -9.01
C GLY A 174 3.86 -9.51 -9.22
N GLU A 175 5.07 -10.09 -9.19
CA GLU A 175 5.25 -11.55 -9.25
C GLU A 175 4.58 -12.26 -8.07
N ARG A 176 4.73 -11.73 -6.85
CA ARG A 176 4.11 -12.30 -5.64
C ARG A 176 2.59 -12.23 -5.67
N GLN A 177 2.02 -11.15 -6.22
CA GLN A 177 0.56 -11.02 -6.37
C GLN A 177 0.02 -11.96 -7.46
N LYS A 178 0.74 -12.16 -8.57
CA LYS A 178 0.35 -13.16 -9.59
C LYS A 178 0.31 -14.58 -9.04
N ILE A 179 1.27 -14.97 -8.20
CA ILE A 179 1.31 -16.31 -7.58
C ILE A 179 0.09 -16.53 -6.66
N THR A 180 -0.43 -15.48 -6.04
CA THR A 180 -1.65 -15.55 -5.19
C THR A 180 -2.95 -15.39 -5.99
N GLY A 181 -2.90 -14.88 -7.23
CA GLY A 181 -4.05 -14.68 -8.13
C GLY A 181 -4.28 -15.78 -9.16
N TYR A 182 -3.43 -16.81 -9.24
CA TYR A 182 -3.57 -17.92 -10.22
C TYR A 182 -4.68 -18.94 -9.87
N GLY A 183 -5.68 -18.56 -9.06
CA GLY A 183 -6.89 -19.35 -8.81
C GLY A 183 -8.08 -18.97 -9.67
N GLU A 184 -7.98 -18.02 -10.60
CA GLU A 184 -9.12 -17.50 -11.36
C GLU A 184 -9.27 -18.06 -12.80
N GLU A 185 -8.34 -18.88 -13.31
CA GLU A 185 -8.43 -19.46 -14.66
C GLU A 185 -8.40 -20.99 -14.65
N ASP A 186 -9.44 -21.61 -14.08
CA ASP A 186 -9.87 -22.95 -14.48
C ASP A 186 -11.36 -23.09 -14.15
N LYS A 187 -12.20 -22.57 -15.04
CA LYS A 187 -13.62 -22.90 -15.16
C LYS A 187 -13.81 -23.51 -16.54
N ASP A 188 -13.60 -24.81 -16.64
CA ASP A 188 -14.29 -25.68 -17.60
C ASP A 188 -15.25 -26.60 -16.86
#